data_e7e240ae99ea5b77747404e31e011a70
#
_entry.id   e7e240ae99ea5b77747404e31e011a70
#
_cell.length_a   1.000
_cell.length_b   1.000
_cell.length_c   1.000
_cell.angle_alpha   90.00
_cell.angle_beta   90.00
_cell.angle_gamma   90.00
#
_symmetry.space_group_name_H-M   'P 1'
#
loop_
_entity.id
_entity.type
_entity.pdbx_description
1 polymer ?
#
loop_
_entity_poly.entity_id
_entity_poly.type
_entity_poly.pdbx_seq_one_letter_code
_entity_poly.pdbx_strand_id
1 'polypeptide(L)'
;MSSKISELLIVSHVCHYRHGGRIYAYGPYTREIDIWADLFPQILVASPLRNEAPPDDCLPFTRPNISMIPQPETGGDKLPAKLLQILLLPLLLWKLSRAMWGRDAIHVRCPGNLGLLAVILAPLFSRHLVAKYAGQWNGYKGEPVSVWLQRYLLRSWWWSGGVVTVYGEWPGQPKQVIPFFTSMMTANQVRRAAIFARNKSLTTPAEILYSGRLASLKGIDILLRALFIVKKEGLRFRLNIIGDGPEAANLKSLTADLGLDDEVTFLGAMPFHEVMTWYEKGHILVLPSRHSEGWPKVLAEAMCHGLVCISTDHGLIPWLLREKGSVFPVDDIAGLACHLRDLIRDPVKYERLSRTSAAWAQHYSIEGLRDALQHLLSKKWETVLTSSFSRDTSS
;
A
#
# COMPACT_ATOMS: atom_id res chain seq x y z
N MET A 1 34.57 6.25 16.00
CA MET A 1 34.44 5.96 14.55
C MET A 1 33.05 5.42 14.31
N SER A 2 32.18 6.18 13.63
CA SER A 2 30.85 5.68 13.24
C SER A 2 31.06 4.54 12.25
N SER A 3 30.65 3.33 12.60
CA SER A 3 30.76 2.17 11.69
C SER A 3 29.83 2.41 10.50
N LYS A 4 30.40 2.41 9.31
CA LYS A 4 29.64 2.54 8.06
C LYS A 4 28.74 1.29 7.92
N ILE A 5 27.42 1.48 7.87
CA ILE A 5 26.47 0.39 7.63
C ILE A 5 26.52 0.10 6.10
N SER A 6 26.98 -1.09 5.74
CA SER A 6 27.20 -1.51 4.36
C SER A 6 26.15 -2.48 3.85
N GLU A 7 25.47 -3.19 4.76
CA GLU A 7 24.56 -4.27 4.42
C GLU A 7 23.24 -4.16 5.20
N LEU A 8 22.12 -4.35 4.50
CA LEU A 8 20.79 -4.49 5.10
C LEU A 8 20.20 -5.87 4.78
N LEU A 9 19.85 -6.62 5.82
CA LEU A 9 19.03 -7.82 5.67
C LEU A 9 17.55 -7.44 5.74
N ILE A 10 16.75 -7.80 4.74
CA ILE A 10 15.30 -7.65 4.72
C ILE A 10 14.64 -9.01 4.92
N VAL A 11 13.88 -9.18 6.00
CA VAL A 11 13.07 -10.38 6.24
C VAL A 11 11.63 -10.11 5.80
N SER A 12 11.13 -10.92 4.88
CA SER A 12 9.80 -10.77 4.31
C SER A 12 9.12 -12.13 4.08
N HIS A 13 7.80 -12.16 4.18
CA HIS A 13 6.99 -13.32 3.81
C HIS A 13 6.54 -13.29 2.34
N VAL A 14 6.84 -12.23 1.60
CA VAL A 14 6.48 -12.09 0.18
C VAL A 14 7.21 -13.15 -0.62
N CYS A 15 6.46 -13.91 -1.45
CA CYS A 15 7.05 -14.88 -2.35
C CYS A 15 7.79 -14.20 -3.49
N HIS A 16 9.00 -14.67 -3.77
CA HIS A 16 9.82 -14.21 -4.88
C HIS A 16 9.89 -15.31 -5.94
N TYR A 17 10.14 -14.91 -7.18
CA TYR A 17 10.20 -15.80 -8.32
C TYR A 17 11.50 -15.57 -9.08
N ARG A 18 12.23 -16.66 -9.37
CA ARG A 18 13.42 -16.60 -10.21
C ARG A 18 13.05 -17.10 -11.61
N HIS A 19 13.12 -16.23 -12.59
CA HIS A 19 12.80 -16.53 -13.96
C HIS A 19 13.70 -15.74 -14.93
N GLY A 20 14.25 -16.40 -16.00
CA GLY A 20 15.09 -15.71 -16.98
C GLY A 20 16.31 -14.99 -16.39
N GLY A 21 16.92 -15.52 -15.33
CA GLY A 21 18.07 -14.89 -14.66
C GLY A 21 17.75 -13.69 -13.79
N ARG A 22 16.46 -13.30 -13.67
CA ARG A 22 15.99 -12.18 -12.84
C ARG A 22 15.16 -12.66 -11.66
N ILE A 23 15.06 -11.83 -10.64
CA ILE A 23 14.21 -12.04 -9.47
C ILE A 23 13.00 -11.10 -9.57
N TYR A 24 11.81 -11.68 -9.40
CA TYR A 24 10.53 -10.98 -9.44
C TYR A 24 9.84 -11.09 -8.10
N ALA A 25 9.05 -10.10 -7.75
CA ALA A 25 8.12 -10.14 -6.63
C ALA A 25 6.92 -9.24 -6.92
N TYR A 26 5.91 -9.27 -6.07
CA TYR A 26 4.74 -8.41 -6.16
C TYR A 26 5.13 -6.94 -6.42
N GLY A 27 4.61 -6.34 -7.49
CA GLY A 27 5.09 -5.07 -8.05
C GLY A 27 5.26 -3.92 -7.05
N PRO A 28 4.26 -3.59 -6.23
CA PRO A 28 4.39 -2.57 -5.20
C PRO A 28 5.48 -2.85 -4.15
N TYR A 29 5.72 -4.10 -3.83
CA TYR A 29 6.80 -4.52 -2.93
C TYR A 29 8.16 -4.38 -3.61
N THR A 30 8.29 -4.79 -4.88
CA THR A 30 9.53 -4.69 -5.65
C THR A 30 10.04 -3.26 -5.70
N ARG A 31 9.15 -2.30 -6.03
CA ARG A 31 9.51 -0.87 -6.05
C ARG A 31 9.98 -0.35 -4.70
N GLU A 32 9.40 -0.84 -3.62
CA GLU A 32 9.83 -0.47 -2.26
C GLU A 32 11.22 -1.04 -1.93
N ILE A 33 11.50 -2.29 -2.32
CA ILE A 33 12.83 -2.88 -2.09
C ILE A 33 13.90 -2.18 -2.93
N ASP A 34 13.58 -1.76 -4.14
CA ASP A 34 14.48 -0.94 -4.96
C ASP A 34 14.86 0.39 -4.25
N ILE A 35 13.93 1.02 -3.51
CA ILE A 35 14.23 2.20 -2.67
C ILE A 35 15.25 1.86 -1.57
N TRP A 36 15.07 0.71 -0.89
CA TRP A 36 16.03 0.26 0.10
C TRP A 36 17.40 -0.01 -0.51
N ALA A 37 17.45 -0.55 -1.73
CA ALA A 37 18.66 -0.79 -2.46
C ALA A 37 19.40 0.50 -2.89
N ASP A 38 18.70 1.61 -3.03
CA ASP A 38 19.31 2.94 -3.23
C ASP A 38 20.01 3.47 -1.95
N LEU A 39 19.62 2.99 -0.76
CA LEU A 39 20.12 3.48 0.53
C LEU A 39 21.30 2.66 1.08
N PHE A 40 21.49 1.43 0.62
CA PHE A 40 22.53 0.53 1.14
C PHE A 40 23.35 -0.07 0.00
N PRO A 41 24.68 -0.22 0.19
CA PRO A 41 25.54 -0.86 -0.80
C PRO A 41 25.11 -2.30 -1.13
N GLN A 42 24.57 -3.03 -0.16
CA GLN A 42 24.10 -4.41 -0.36
C GLN A 42 22.77 -4.66 0.36
N ILE A 43 21.84 -5.28 -0.35
CA ILE A 43 20.57 -5.78 0.19
C ILE A 43 20.56 -7.29 0.11
N LEU A 44 20.27 -7.93 1.24
CA LEU A 44 19.99 -9.36 1.33
C LEU A 44 18.51 -9.54 1.67
N VAL A 45 17.78 -10.34 0.89
CA VAL A 45 16.36 -10.59 1.12
C VAL A 45 16.15 -12.01 1.59
N ALA A 46 15.82 -12.20 2.87
CA ALA A 46 15.44 -13.49 3.46
C ALA A 46 13.93 -13.70 3.30
N SER A 47 13.54 -14.48 2.32
CA SER A 47 12.13 -14.72 1.97
C SER A 47 11.95 -16.00 1.14
N PRO A 48 10.70 -16.49 0.96
CA PRO A 48 10.41 -17.59 0.04
C PRO A 48 10.84 -17.26 -1.39
N LEU A 49 11.43 -18.24 -2.07
CA LEU A 49 11.89 -18.13 -3.46
C LEU A 49 11.46 -19.36 -4.24
N ARG A 50 10.72 -19.17 -5.33
CA ARG A 50 10.30 -20.20 -6.27
C ARG A 50 11.04 -20.04 -7.59
N ASN A 51 11.39 -21.16 -8.22
CA ASN A 51 12.03 -21.18 -9.54
C ASN A 51 10.97 -21.49 -10.61
N GLU A 52 10.06 -20.55 -10.82
CA GLU A 52 8.95 -20.65 -11.78
C GLU A 52 8.64 -19.27 -12.38
N ALA A 53 7.79 -19.22 -13.41
CA ALA A 53 7.34 -17.97 -14.00
C ALA A 53 6.55 -17.15 -12.96
N PRO A 54 6.81 -15.81 -12.86
CA PRO A 54 6.10 -14.95 -11.92
C PRO A 54 4.65 -14.73 -12.38
N PRO A 55 3.71 -14.49 -11.45
CA PRO A 55 2.38 -13.94 -11.75
C PRO A 55 2.46 -12.58 -12.45
N ASP A 56 1.38 -12.19 -13.14
CA ASP A 56 1.31 -10.95 -13.95
C ASP A 56 1.44 -9.66 -13.11
N ASP A 57 1.12 -9.71 -11.83
CA ASP A 57 1.24 -8.58 -10.90
C ASP A 57 2.65 -8.42 -10.28
N CYS A 58 3.58 -9.28 -10.69
CA CYS A 58 4.97 -9.23 -10.26
C CYS A 58 5.84 -8.40 -11.21
N LEU A 59 6.83 -7.71 -10.63
CA LEU A 59 7.84 -6.94 -11.36
C LEU A 59 9.25 -7.45 -11.01
N PRO A 60 10.23 -7.33 -11.94
CA PRO A 60 11.62 -7.63 -11.64
C PRO A 60 12.24 -6.54 -10.76
N PHE A 61 13.16 -6.91 -9.88
CA PHE A 61 14.04 -5.93 -9.23
C PHE A 61 14.89 -5.22 -10.28
N THR A 62 15.06 -3.91 -10.09
CA THR A 62 15.82 -3.06 -11.03
C THR A 62 17.22 -2.73 -10.53
N ARG A 63 17.53 -3.04 -9.27
CA ARG A 63 18.83 -2.77 -8.64
C ARG A 63 19.71 -4.02 -8.57
N PRO A 64 20.99 -3.94 -9.00
CA PRO A 64 21.88 -5.11 -9.06
C PRO A 64 22.42 -5.56 -7.70
N ASN A 65 22.32 -4.72 -6.67
CA ASN A 65 22.86 -4.97 -5.33
C ASN A 65 21.88 -5.75 -4.42
N ILE A 66 20.85 -6.39 -4.99
CA ILE A 66 19.87 -7.21 -4.27
C ILE A 66 20.19 -8.69 -4.44
N SER A 67 20.36 -9.42 -3.34
CA SER A 67 20.61 -10.86 -3.30
C SER A 67 19.60 -11.58 -2.43
N MET A 68 19.31 -12.87 -2.75
CA MET A 68 18.32 -13.66 -2.07
C MET A 68 18.93 -14.66 -1.10
N ILE A 69 18.35 -14.77 0.10
CA ILE A 69 18.59 -15.86 1.07
C ILE A 69 17.29 -16.67 1.19
N PRO A 70 17.11 -17.75 0.42
CA PRO A 70 15.85 -18.47 0.35
C PRO A 70 15.42 -19.01 1.72
N GLN A 71 14.17 -18.73 2.09
CA GLN A 71 13.52 -19.24 3.30
C GLN A 71 12.41 -20.22 2.92
N PRO A 72 12.08 -21.20 3.79
CA PRO A 72 10.93 -22.04 3.58
C PRO A 72 9.64 -21.21 3.48
N GLU A 73 8.77 -21.58 2.56
CA GLU A 73 7.46 -20.97 2.45
C GLU A 73 6.57 -21.37 3.63
N THR A 74 5.94 -20.41 4.25
CA THR A 74 5.04 -20.61 5.39
C THR A 74 3.77 -19.83 5.16
N GLY A 75 2.63 -20.47 5.39
CA GLY A 75 1.33 -19.85 5.22
C GLY A 75 0.25 -20.90 4.98
N GLY A 76 -1.00 -20.44 4.99
CA GLY A 76 -2.18 -21.25 4.77
C GLY A 76 -3.08 -21.33 6.00
N ASP A 77 -4.39 -21.19 5.76
CA ASP A 77 -5.41 -21.15 6.83
C ASP A 77 -5.87 -22.55 7.23
N LYS A 78 -5.55 -23.57 6.41
CA LYS A 78 -5.95 -24.96 6.65
C LYS A 78 -5.15 -25.58 7.77
N LEU A 79 -5.79 -26.44 8.57
CA LEU A 79 -5.17 -27.14 9.70
C LEU A 79 -3.85 -27.88 9.35
N PRO A 80 -3.75 -28.61 8.22
CA PRO A 80 -2.49 -29.26 7.84
C PRO A 80 -1.33 -28.26 7.62
N ALA A 81 -1.61 -27.10 7.04
CA ALA A 81 -0.60 -26.06 6.83
C ALA A 81 -0.12 -25.46 8.16
N LYS A 82 -1.01 -25.29 9.15
CA LYS A 82 -0.66 -24.83 10.50
C LYS A 82 0.21 -25.84 11.24
N LEU A 83 -0.10 -27.14 11.14
CA LEU A 83 0.72 -28.20 11.72
C LEU A 83 2.10 -28.25 11.09
N LEU A 84 2.18 -28.15 9.76
CA LEU A 84 3.46 -28.09 9.03
C LEU A 84 4.31 -26.90 9.47
N GLN A 85 3.70 -25.74 9.71
CA GLN A 85 4.42 -24.56 10.22
C GLN A 85 5.04 -24.82 11.60
N ILE A 86 4.33 -25.51 12.49
CA ILE A 86 4.86 -25.88 13.82
C ILE A 86 6.06 -26.84 13.67
N LEU A 87 5.95 -27.83 12.80
CA LEU A 87 7.03 -28.78 12.53
C LEU A 87 8.26 -28.12 11.91
N LEU A 88 8.05 -27.11 11.05
CA LEU A 88 9.13 -26.36 10.41
C LEU A 88 9.73 -25.27 11.32
N LEU A 89 9.12 -24.99 12.47
CA LEU A 89 9.55 -23.88 13.33
C LEU A 89 11.04 -23.94 13.74
N PRO A 90 11.61 -25.09 14.17
CA PRO A 90 13.05 -25.17 14.51
C PRO A 90 13.95 -24.84 13.30
N LEU A 91 13.58 -25.35 12.11
CA LEU A 91 14.31 -25.06 10.88
C LEU A 91 14.23 -23.60 10.48
N LEU A 92 13.05 -22.97 10.63
CA LEU A 92 12.83 -21.54 10.36
C LEU A 92 13.66 -20.68 11.31
N LEU A 93 13.63 -20.99 12.61
CA LEU A 93 14.41 -20.26 13.61
C LEU A 93 15.91 -20.37 13.30
N TRP A 94 16.41 -21.57 12.99
CA TRP A 94 17.82 -21.76 12.63
C TRP A 94 18.22 -21.01 11.36
N LYS A 95 17.42 -21.13 10.27
CA LYS A 95 17.70 -20.44 8.99
C LYS A 95 17.67 -18.92 9.14
N LEU A 96 16.67 -18.39 9.86
CA LEU A 96 16.57 -16.94 10.11
C LEU A 96 17.73 -16.45 10.99
N SER A 97 18.05 -17.15 12.08
CA SER A 97 19.18 -16.81 12.93
C SER A 97 20.50 -16.78 12.15
N ARG A 98 20.71 -17.79 11.28
CA ARG A 98 21.88 -17.84 10.40
C ARG A 98 21.89 -16.68 9.38
N ALA A 99 20.73 -16.32 8.84
CA ALA A 99 20.61 -15.17 7.92
C ALA A 99 20.91 -13.83 8.62
N MET A 100 20.53 -13.71 9.91
CA MET A 100 20.72 -12.49 10.72
C MET A 100 22.10 -12.36 11.31
N TRP A 101 22.85 -13.46 11.41
CA TRP A 101 24.16 -13.48 12.04
C TRP A 101 25.16 -12.59 11.29
N GLY A 102 25.79 -11.64 12.04
CA GLY A 102 26.82 -10.75 11.51
C GLY A 102 26.32 -9.66 10.56
N ARG A 103 24.99 -9.37 10.53
CA ARG A 103 24.43 -8.32 9.68
C ARG A 103 24.53 -6.94 10.34
N ASP A 104 24.87 -5.93 9.54
CA ASP A 104 24.98 -4.54 10.03
C ASP A 104 23.61 -4.01 10.46
N ALA A 105 22.60 -4.20 9.61
CA ALA A 105 21.23 -3.76 9.85
C ALA A 105 20.19 -4.81 9.44
N ILE A 106 19.04 -4.83 10.14
CA ILE A 106 17.93 -5.75 9.85
C ILE A 106 16.63 -4.99 9.68
N HIS A 107 15.98 -5.19 8.53
CA HIS A 107 14.64 -4.73 8.22
C HIS A 107 13.64 -5.89 8.32
N VAL A 108 12.56 -5.70 9.07
CA VAL A 108 11.50 -6.70 9.24
C VAL A 108 10.21 -6.18 8.63
N ARG A 109 9.64 -6.93 7.67
CA ARG A 109 8.34 -6.61 7.09
C ARG A 109 7.22 -7.34 7.81
N CYS A 110 6.30 -6.58 8.37
CA CYS A 110 5.12 -7.03 9.12
C CYS A 110 3.81 -6.56 8.44
N PRO A 111 2.66 -7.21 8.71
CA PRO A 111 2.52 -8.48 9.40
C PRO A 111 2.88 -9.69 8.51
N GLY A 112 3.22 -10.81 9.14
CA GLY A 112 3.49 -12.07 8.45
C GLY A 112 4.19 -13.09 9.35
N ASN A 113 4.16 -14.38 8.99
CA ASN A 113 4.74 -15.43 9.83
C ASN A 113 6.25 -15.28 9.98
N LEU A 114 6.98 -15.10 8.87
CA LEU A 114 8.42 -14.83 8.94
C LEU A 114 8.70 -13.50 9.65
N GLY A 115 7.82 -12.50 9.46
CA GLY A 115 7.89 -11.23 10.16
C GLY A 115 7.77 -11.39 11.68
N LEU A 116 6.86 -12.26 12.18
CA LEU A 116 6.75 -12.54 13.62
C LEU A 116 8.05 -13.13 14.19
N LEU A 117 8.60 -14.15 13.53
CA LEU A 117 9.86 -14.75 13.97
C LEU A 117 11.01 -13.75 13.94
N ALA A 118 11.04 -12.92 12.90
CA ALA A 118 12.06 -11.87 12.78
C ALA A 118 11.91 -10.78 13.83
N VAL A 119 10.68 -10.39 14.21
CA VAL A 119 10.43 -9.43 15.31
C VAL A 119 10.97 -9.95 16.63
N ILE A 120 10.88 -11.28 16.88
CA ILE A 120 11.41 -11.90 18.09
C ILE A 120 12.95 -11.98 18.04
N LEU A 121 13.52 -12.35 16.91
CA LEU A 121 14.94 -12.68 16.80
C LEU A 121 15.84 -11.46 16.53
N ALA A 122 15.40 -10.52 15.68
CA ALA A 122 16.27 -9.44 15.18
C ALA A 122 16.99 -8.62 16.28
N PRO A 123 16.35 -8.29 17.42
CA PRO A 123 17.03 -7.56 18.51
C PRO A 123 18.22 -8.28 19.15
N LEU A 124 18.33 -9.62 18.93
CA LEU A 124 19.46 -10.40 19.41
C LEU A 124 20.68 -10.32 18.48
N PHE A 125 20.49 -9.89 17.21
CA PHE A 125 21.53 -9.96 16.18
C PHE A 125 22.05 -8.61 15.71
N SER A 126 21.26 -7.54 15.81
CA SER A 126 21.67 -6.21 15.39
C SER A 126 21.10 -5.12 16.29
N ARG A 127 21.83 -3.99 16.37
CA ARG A 127 21.36 -2.76 17.01
C ARG A 127 20.64 -1.81 16.02
N HIS A 128 20.89 -2.00 14.71
CA HIS A 128 20.29 -1.18 13.65
C HIS A 128 19.05 -1.89 13.11
N LEU A 129 17.92 -1.66 13.78
CA LEU A 129 16.67 -2.33 13.51
C LEU A 129 15.65 -1.37 12.90
N VAL A 130 14.97 -1.84 11.85
CA VAL A 130 13.80 -1.18 11.31
C VAL A 130 12.71 -2.20 11.01
N ALA A 131 11.49 -1.94 11.46
CA ALA A 131 10.32 -2.72 11.10
C ALA A 131 9.36 -1.86 10.28
N LYS A 132 8.83 -2.41 9.19
CA LYS A 132 7.72 -1.82 8.47
C LYS A 132 6.46 -2.63 8.73
N TYR A 133 5.47 -2.01 9.37
CA TYR A 133 4.16 -2.60 9.54
C TYR A 133 3.23 -2.15 8.42
N ALA A 134 3.08 -2.99 7.40
CA ALA A 134 2.37 -2.67 6.17
C ALA A 134 0.85 -2.93 6.20
N GLY A 135 0.31 -3.32 7.37
CA GLY A 135 -1.11 -3.56 7.60
C GLY A 135 -1.76 -2.47 8.45
N GLN A 136 -2.97 -2.75 8.92
CA GLN A 136 -3.68 -1.90 9.87
C GLN A 136 -2.97 -1.92 11.23
N TRP A 137 -2.52 -0.75 11.70
CA TRP A 137 -1.79 -0.65 12.97
C TRP A 137 -2.70 -0.75 14.20
N ASN A 138 -3.93 -0.27 14.13
CA ASN A 138 -4.92 -0.49 15.19
C ASN A 138 -5.46 -1.92 15.15
N GLY A 139 -5.79 -2.47 16.33
CA GLY A 139 -6.48 -3.73 16.44
C GLY A 139 -7.86 -3.69 15.79
N TYR A 140 -8.31 -4.84 15.32
CA TYR A 140 -9.63 -5.00 14.73
C TYR A 140 -10.28 -6.32 15.18
N LYS A 141 -11.60 -6.36 15.11
CA LYS A 141 -12.35 -7.56 15.50
C LYS A 141 -12.00 -8.75 14.59
N GLY A 142 -11.65 -9.88 15.20
CA GLY A 142 -11.22 -11.07 14.46
C GLY A 142 -9.75 -11.07 14.03
N GLU A 143 -8.95 -10.16 14.58
CA GLU A 143 -7.50 -10.14 14.30
C GLU A 143 -6.82 -11.44 14.76
N PRO A 144 -5.97 -12.04 13.90
CA PRO A 144 -5.18 -13.20 14.30
C PRO A 144 -4.24 -12.89 15.48
N VAL A 145 -4.11 -13.82 16.43
CA VAL A 145 -3.23 -13.67 17.60
C VAL A 145 -1.79 -13.36 17.19
N SER A 146 -1.29 -13.97 16.09
CA SER A 146 0.06 -13.72 15.57
C SER A 146 0.26 -12.26 15.13
N VAL A 147 -0.77 -11.62 14.58
CA VAL A 147 -0.74 -10.22 14.15
C VAL A 147 -0.78 -9.29 15.37
N TRP A 148 -1.64 -9.59 16.34
CA TRP A 148 -1.69 -8.89 17.63
C TRP A 148 -0.32 -8.96 18.35
N LEU A 149 0.29 -10.16 18.43
CA LEU A 149 1.58 -10.37 19.09
C LEU A 149 2.71 -9.58 18.41
N GLN A 150 2.73 -9.52 17.07
CA GLN A 150 3.70 -8.69 16.35
C GLN A 150 3.61 -7.22 16.75
N ARG A 151 2.41 -6.65 16.79
CA ARG A 151 2.22 -5.25 17.21
C ARG A 151 2.58 -5.04 18.66
N TYR A 152 2.23 -5.97 19.55
CA TYR A 152 2.60 -5.92 20.97
C TYR A 152 4.11 -5.87 21.14
N LEU A 153 4.86 -6.77 20.49
CA LEU A 153 6.31 -6.82 20.55
C LEU A 153 6.95 -5.56 19.95
N LEU A 154 6.47 -5.08 18.80
CA LEU A 154 6.99 -3.86 18.17
C LEU A 154 6.75 -2.60 19.02
N ARG A 155 5.71 -2.58 19.87
CA ARG A 155 5.42 -1.50 20.82
C ARG A 155 6.18 -1.64 22.14
N SER A 156 6.69 -2.81 22.46
CA SER A 156 7.33 -3.13 23.72
C SER A 156 8.77 -2.59 23.81
N TRP A 157 9.35 -2.69 25.01
CA TRP A 157 10.75 -2.39 25.25
C TRP A 157 11.72 -3.21 24.39
N TRP A 158 11.30 -4.40 23.95
CA TRP A 158 12.07 -5.30 23.08
C TRP A 158 12.52 -4.64 21.77
N TRP A 159 11.75 -3.68 21.26
CA TRP A 159 12.03 -2.90 20.07
C TRP A 159 12.35 -1.43 20.34
N SER A 160 12.57 -1.04 21.60
CA SER A 160 12.82 0.36 21.97
C SER A 160 14.05 0.98 21.31
N GLY A 161 15.06 0.18 20.96
CA GLY A 161 16.24 0.59 20.19
C GLY A 161 16.02 0.73 18.68
N GLY A 162 14.95 0.13 18.14
CA GLY A 162 14.65 0.10 16.71
C GLY A 162 13.80 1.28 16.23
N VAL A 163 13.46 1.21 14.93
CA VAL A 163 12.48 2.07 14.25
C VAL A 163 11.32 1.20 13.80
N VAL A 164 10.09 1.60 14.09
CA VAL A 164 8.88 0.91 13.64
C VAL A 164 8.06 1.89 12.81
N THR A 165 8.08 1.74 11.49
CA THR A 165 7.28 2.58 10.59
C THR A 165 5.89 2.01 10.43
N VAL A 166 4.87 2.85 10.63
CA VAL A 166 3.45 2.49 10.51
C VAL A 166 2.73 3.51 9.64
N TYR A 167 1.66 3.09 8.99
CA TYR A 167 0.86 4.02 8.20
C TYR A 167 -0.05 4.85 9.10
N GLY A 168 -0.05 6.17 8.88
CA GLY A 168 -0.87 7.13 9.61
C GLY A 168 -0.40 7.45 11.01
N GLU A 169 -1.08 8.39 11.64
CA GLU A 169 -0.80 8.86 12.99
C GLU A 169 -1.75 8.22 13.99
N TRP A 170 -1.19 7.69 15.06
CA TRP A 170 -1.95 7.00 16.09
C TRP A 170 -1.59 7.57 17.45
N PRO A 171 -2.55 8.01 18.30
CA PRO A 171 -2.25 8.56 19.61
C PRO A 171 -1.65 7.52 20.56
N GLY A 172 -0.86 7.98 21.51
CA GLY A 172 -0.33 7.14 22.59
C GLY A 172 0.70 6.08 22.16
N GLN A 173 1.41 6.31 21.05
CA GLN A 173 2.44 5.39 20.59
C GLN A 173 3.79 5.60 21.30
N PRO A 174 4.57 4.54 21.56
CA PRO A 174 5.92 4.66 22.05
C PRO A 174 6.85 5.30 21.00
N LYS A 175 7.97 5.89 21.47
CA LYS A 175 8.87 6.70 20.63
C LYS A 175 9.47 5.99 19.41
N GLN A 176 9.57 4.67 19.44
CA GLN A 176 10.06 3.88 18.30
C GLN A 176 9.03 3.73 17.17
N VAL A 177 7.74 3.96 17.45
CA VAL A 177 6.67 3.88 16.45
C VAL A 177 6.53 5.23 15.75
N ILE A 178 6.87 5.25 14.47
CA ILE A 178 6.97 6.47 13.66
C ILE A 178 5.89 6.44 12.58
N PRO A 179 5.02 7.46 12.50
CA PRO A 179 4.12 7.64 11.37
C PRO A 179 4.89 7.69 10.06
N PHE A 180 4.44 6.93 9.08
CA PHE A 180 5.12 6.86 7.79
C PHE A 180 4.13 6.68 6.64
N PHE A 181 4.64 6.71 5.42
CA PHE A 181 3.84 6.61 4.21
C PHE A 181 4.45 5.61 3.21
N THR A 182 3.75 5.38 2.11
CA THR A 182 4.30 4.73 0.91
C THR A 182 3.79 5.46 -0.33
N SER A 183 4.51 5.34 -1.44
CA SER A 183 4.11 5.92 -2.73
C SER A 183 4.39 4.95 -3.86
N MET A 184 3.64 5.12 -4.96
CA MET A 184 3.88 4.45 -6.25
C MET A 184 4.25 5.44 -7.34
N MET A 185 4.12 6.74 -7.08
CA MET A 185 4.36 7.81 -8.05
C MET A 185 5.75 8.39 -7.90
N THR A 186 6.45 8.55 -9.02
CA THR A 186 7.70 9.30 -9.05
C THR A 186 7.45 10.79 -8.89
N ALA A 187 8.48 11.56 -8.51
CA ALA A 187 8.38 13.02 -8.41
C ALA A 187 7.95 13.67 -9.73
N ASN A 188 8.35 13.10 -10.89
CA ASN A 188 7.89 13.55 -12.20
C ASN A 188 6.39 13.32 -12.40
N GLN A 189 5.89 12.15 -12.03
CA GLN A 189 4.46 11.83 -12.09
C GLN A 189 3.65 12.73 -11.15
N VAL A 190 4.16 13.01 -9.94
CA VAL A 190 3.52 13.94 -9.01
C VAL A 190 3.46 15.36 -9.60
N ARG A 191 4.55 15.85 -10.21
CA ARG A 191 4.55 17.17 -10.89
C ARG A 191 3.54 17.22 -12.03
N ARG A 192 3.45 16.18 -12.85
CA ARG A 192 2.44 16.08 -13.91
C ARG A 192 1.02 16.08 -13.33
N ALA A 193 0.75 15.27 -12.32
CA ALA A 193 -0.54 15.23 -11.64
C ALA A 193 -0.96 16.61 -11.08
N ALA A 194 0.01 17.37 -10.54
CA ALA A 194 -0.24 18.70 -10.01
C ALA A 194 -0.74 19.70 -11.08
N ILE A 195 -0.32 19.55 -12.33
CA ILE A 195 -0.81 20.39 -13.45
C ILE A 195 -2.30 20.12 -13.68
N PHE A 196 -2.69 18.84 -13.72
CA PHE A 196 -4.10 18.47 -13.90
C PHE A 196 -4.96 18.86 -12.68
N ALA A 197 -4.46 18.67 -11.48
CA ALA A 197 -5.15 19.00 -10.24
C ALA A 197 -5.49 20.51 -10.12
N ARG A 198 -4.59 21.40 -10.58
CA ARG A 198 -4.81 22.86 -10.55
C ARG A 198 -6.01 23.30 -11.40
N ASN A 199 -6.25 22.62 -12.51
CA ASN A 199 -7.29 22.94 -13.46
C ASN A 199 -8.53 22.03 -13.31
N LYS A 200 -8.58 21.21 -12.25
CA LYS A 200 -9.66 20.28 -12.02
C LYS A 200 -10.92 21.01 -11.60
N SER A 201 -11.98 20.88 -12.39
CA SER A 201 -13.32 21.38 -12.07
C SER A 201 -14.33 20.26 -12.33
N LEU A 202 -15.42 20.28 -11.59
CA LEU A 202 -16.50 19.31 -11.79
C LEU A 202 -17.28 19.66 -13.05
N THR A 203 -17.38 18.70 -13.96
CA THR A 203 -18.18 18.83 -15.18
C THR A 203 -19.44 17.94 -15.12
N THR A 204 -20.37 18.14 -16.03
CA THR A 204 -21.55 17.30 -16.19
C THR A 204 -21.50 16.59 -17.54
N PRO A 205 -21.53 15.24 -17.57
CA PRO A 205 -21.66 14.31 -16.45
C PRO A 205 -20.42 14.28 -15.55
N ALA A 206 -20.61 13.96 -14.25
CA ALA A 206 -19.51 13.76 -13.32
C ALA A 206 -18.76 12.45 -13.63
N GLU A 207 -17.45 12.51 -13.81
CA GLU A 207 -16.62 11.33 -14.08
C GLU A 207 -16.21 10.67 -12.76
N ILE A 208 -16.76 9.50 -12.47
CA ILE A 208 -16.51 8.71 -11.27
C ILE A 208 -15.61 7.54 -11.64
N LEU A 209 -14.61 7.25 -10.80
CA LEU A 209 -13.68 6.16 -11.00
C LEU A 209 -13.74 5.16 -9.84
N TYR A 210 -13.57 3.91 -10.19
CA TYR A 210 -13.12 2.84 -9.31
C TYR A 210 -11.84 2.23 -9.90
N SER A 211 -10.83 1.98 -9.08
CA SER A 211 -9.62 1.30 -9.51
C SER A 211 -9.19 0.26 -8.47
N GLY A 212 -9.12 -1.01 -8.88
CA GLY A 212 -8.71 -2.11 -8.03
C GLY A 212 -9.27 -3.46 -8.45
N ARG A 213 -8.89 -4.52 -7.72
CA ARG A 213 -9.35 -5.88 -7.98
C ARG A 213 -10.87 -5.99 -7.81
N LEU A 214 -11.55 -6.65 -8.76
CA LEU A 214 -12.99 -6.90 -8.69
C LEU A 214 -13.29 -8.13 -7.82
N ALA A 215 -13.33 -7.92 -6.51
CA ALA A 215 -13.59 -8.95 -5.50
C ALA A 215 -14.69 -8.48 -4.53
N SER A 216 -15.46 -9.39 -3.94
CA SER A 216 -16.58 -9.08 -3.05
C SER A 216 -16.20 -8.18 -1.87
N LEU A 217 -14.97 -8.36 -1.34
CA LEU A 217 -14.43 -7.51 -0.26
C LEU A 217 -14.17 -6.05 -0.69
N LYS A 218 -14.21 -5.74 -1.99
CA LYS A 218 -14.01 -4.37 -2.50
C LYS A 218 -15.31 -3.57 -2.63
N GLY A 219 -16.48 -4.19 -2.44
CA GLY A 219 -17.77 -3.51 -2.28
C GLY A 219 -18.28 -2.74 -3.51
N ILE A 220 -17.86 -3.12 -4.73
CA ILE A 220 -18.27 -2.41 -5.96
C ILE A 220 -19.77 -2.49 -6.18
N ASP A 221 -20.40 -3.55 -5.72
CA ASP A 221 -21.85 -3.73 -5.71
C ASP A 221 -22.57 -2.62 -4.91
N ILE A 222 -21.97 -2.13 -3.81
CA ILE A 222 -22.46 -0.99 -3.04
C ILE A 222 -22.40 0.29 -3.86
N LEU A 223 -21.31 0.51 -4.61
CA LEU A 223 -21.16 1.66 -5.49
C LEU A 223 -22.23 1.67 -6.59
N LEU A 224 -22.47 0.52 -7.27
CA LEU A 224 -23.48 0.41 -8.30
C LEU A 224 -24.88 0.72 -7.75
N ARG A 225 -25.25 0.18 -6.59
CA ARG A 225 -26.53 0.45 -5.95
C ARG A 225 -26.69 1.91 -5.49
N ALA A 226 -25.63 2.53 -4.99
CA ALA A 226 -25.64 3.95 -4.66
C ALA A 226 -25.80 4.83 -5.91
N LEU A 227 -25.16 4.50 -7.02
CA LEU A 227 -25.31 5.21 -8.29
C LEU A 227 -26.70 5.04 -8.90
N PHE A 228 -27.35 3.91 -8.70
CA PHE A 228 -28.76 3.75 -9.08
C PHE A 228 -29.67 4.75 -8.35
N ILE A 229 -29.45 5.03 -7.07
CA ILE A 229 -30.19 6.05 -6.32
C ILE A 229 -29.90 7.44 -6.93
N VAL A 230 -28.61 7.75 -7.16
CA VAL A 230 -28.17 9.03 -7.76
C VAL A 230 -28.80 9.25 -9.15
N LYS A 231 -28.87 8.19 -9.99
CA LYS A 231 -29.56 8.23 -11.30
C LYS A 231 -31.05 8.52 -11.15
N LYS A 232 -31.73 7.88 -10.21
CA LYS A 232 -33.16 8.11 -9.92
C LYS A 232 -33.46 9.56 -9.48
N GLU A 233 -32.49 10.26 -8.92
CA GLU A 233 -32.57 11.67 -8.56
C GLU A 233 -32.26 12.63 -9.75
N GLY A 234 -32.05 12.10 -10.93
CA GLY A 234 -31.79 12.87 -12.16
C GLY A 234 -30.39 13.44 -12.29
N LEU A 235 -29.43 12.98 -11.46
CA LEU A 235 -28.04 13.43 -11.54
C LEU A 235 -27.29 12.67 -12.63
N ARG A 236 -26.46 13.38 -13.40
CA ARG A 236 -25.72 12.82 -14.54
C ARG A 236 -24.28 12.50 -14.12
N PHE A 237 -23.89 11.27 -14.34
CA PHE A 237 -22.55 10.76 -14.08
C PHE A 237 -22.12 9.72 -15.12
N ARG A 238 -20.83 9.40 -15.12
CA ARG A 238 -20.25 8.20 -15.74
C ARG A 238 -19.37 7.49 -14.71
N LEU A 239 -19.47 6.18 -14.63
CA LEU A 239 -18.60 5.35 -13.81
C LEU A 239 -17.66 4.53 -14.70
N ASN A 240 -16.37 4.70 -14.50
CA ASN A 240 -15.33 3.91 -15.16
C ASN A 240 -14.69 2.97 -14.12
N ILE A 241 -14.83 1.66 -14.32
CA ILE A 241 -14.32 0.61 -13.44
C ILE A 241 -13.04 0.04 -14.05
N ILE A 242 -11.90 0.30 -13.39
CA ILE A 242 -10.57 -0.16 -13.77
C ILE A 242 -10.17 -1.34 -12.88
N GLY A 243 -9.91 -2.47 -13.52
CA GLY A 243 -9.49 -3.69 -12.83
C GLY A 243 -10.20 -4.93 -13.33
N ASP A 244 -9.79 -6.08 -12.80
CA ASP A 244 -10.39 -7.37 -13.09
C ASP A 244 -10.45 -8.21 -11.80
N GLY A 245 -11.22 -9.31 -11.84
CA GLY A 245 -11.34 -10.21 -10.71
C GLY A 245 -12.57 -11.10 -10.76
N PRO A 246 -12.72 -11.99 -9.76
CA PRO A 246 -13.77 -13.02 -9.77
C PRO A 246 -15.21 -12.48 -9.81
N GLU A 247 -15.42 -11.24 -9.39
CA GLU A 247 -16.75 -10.62 -9.37
C GLU A 247 -17.11 -9.90 -10.68
N ALA A 248 -16.25 -9.89 -11.70
CA ALA A 248 -16.47 -9.13 -12.93
C ALA A 248 -17.80 -9.47 -13.62
N ALA A 249 -18.13 -10.76 -13.74
CA ALA A 249 -19.39 -11.21 -14.35
C ALA A 249 -20.62 -10.80 -13.53
N ASN A 250 -20.56 -10.99 -12.20
CA ASN A 250 -21.64 -10.64 -11.28
C ASN A 250 -21.91 -9.12 -11.27
N LEU A 251 -20.85 -8.31 -11.32
CA LEU A 251 -20.97 -6.85 -11.34
C LEU A 251 -21.56 -6.34 -12.66
N LYS A 252 -21.23 -6.95 -13.81
CA LYS A 252 -21.86 -6.64 -15.10
C LYS A 252 -23.34 -7.00 -15.11
N SER A 253 -23.71 -8.17 -14.59
CA SER A 253 -25.13 -8.54 -14.44
C SER A 253 -25.87 -7.55 -13.55
N LEU A 254 -25.31 -7.19 -12.39
CA LEU A 254 -25.92 -6.21 -11.50
C LEU A 254 -26.07 -4.82 -12.17
N THR A 255 -25.12 -4.42 -13.03
CA THR A 255 -25.20 -3.16 -13.78
C THR A 255 -26.42 -3.16 -14.71
N ALA A 256 -26.64 -4.25 -15.46
CA ALA A 256 -27.80 -4.43 -16.33
C ALA A 256 -29.13 -4.47 -15.53
N ASP A 257 -29.17 -5.24 -14.42
CA ASP A 257 -30.34 -5.33 -13.55
C ASP A 257 -30.76 -3.97 -12.96
N LEU A 258 -29.79 -3.08 -12.73
CA LEU A 258 -30.01 -1.71 -12.27
C LEU A 258 -30.28 -0.72 -13.40
N GLY A 259 -30.17 -1.15 -14.66
CA GLY A 259 -30.30 -0.28 -15.84
C GLY A 259 -29.28 0.83 -15.88
N LEU A 260 -28.01 0.51 -15.58
CA LEU A 260 -26.87 1.44 -15.56
C LEU A 260 -25.90 1.25 -16.74
N ASP A 261 -26.28 0.49 -17.78
CA ASP A 261 -25.41 0.12 -18.90
C ASP A 261 -24.87 1.34 -19.66
N ASP A 262 -25.65 2.40 -19.76
CA ASP A 262 -25.23 3.64 -20.44
C ASP A 262 -24.25 4.49 -19.62
N GLU A 263 -24.23 4.35 -18.29
CA GLU A 263 -23.40 5.14 -17.39
C GLU A 263 -22.14 4.39 -16.88
N VAL A 264 -22.11 3.06 -16.97
CA VAL A 264 -21.02 2.25 -16.38
C VAL A 264 -20.20 1.57 -17.46
N THR A 265 -18.89 1.79 -17.42
CA THR A 265 -17.92 1.16 -18.32
C THR A 265 -16.93 0.32 -17.53
N PHE A 266 -16.83 -0.97 -17.89
CA PHE A 266 -15.78 -1.86 -17.36
C PHE A 266 -14.58 -1.84 -18.30
N LEU A 267 -13.46 -1.30 -17.84
CA LEU A 267 -12.25 -1.08 -18.64
C LEU A 267 -11.25 -2.24 -18.58
N GLY A 268 -11.48 -3.21 -17.68
CA GLY A 268 -10.51 -4.29 -17.44
C GLY A 268 -9.28 -3.85 -16.65
N ALA A 269 -8.35 -4.78 -16.45
CA ALA A 269 -7.05 -4.48 -15.85
C ALA A 269 -6.16 -3.76 -16.86
N MET A 270 -5.42 -2.77 -16.40
CA MET A 270 -4.50 -2.01 -17.24
C MET A 270 -3.21 -1.64 -16.49
N PRO A 271 -2.11 -1.36 -17.20
CA PRO A 271 -0.86 -0.90 -16.60
C PRO A 271 -1.02 0.40 -15.83
N PHE A 272 -0.19 0.60 -14.79
CA PHE A 272 -0.27 1.78 -13.92
C PHE A 272 -0.21 3.12 -14.65
N HIS A 273 0.59 3.23 -15.71
CA HIS A 273 0.69 4.47 -16.49
C HIS A 273 -0.62 4.82 -17.22
N GLU A 274 -1.41 3.83 -17.63
CA GLU A 274 -2.73 4.03 -18.21
C GLU A 274 -3.75 4.42 -17.14
N VAL A 275 -3.70 3.82 -15.95
CA VAL A 275 -4.55 4.21 -14.82
C VAL A 275 -4.38 5.70 -14.50
N MET A 276 -3.16 6.23 -14.55
CA MET A 276 -2.90 7.65 -14.32
C MET A 276 -3.62 8.55 -15.33
N THR A 277 -3.79 8.14 -16.59
CA THR A 277 -4.54 8.92 -17.59
C THR A 277 -6.03 9.01 -17.27
N TRP A 278 -6.58 8.00 -16.56
CA TRP A 278 -7.94 8.05 -16.04
C TRP A 278 -8.06 8.97 -14.82
N TYR A 279 -7.06 9.02 -13.95
CA TYR A 279 -7.04 10.02 -12.87
C TYR A 279 -6.97 11.46 -13.42
N GLU A 280 -6.29 11.69 -14.54
CA GLU A 280 -6.29 13.00 -15.20
C GLU A 280 -7.70 13.45 -15.60
N LYS A 281 -8.57 12.54 -16.03
CA LYS A 281 -9.95 12.79 -16.49
C LYS A 281 -10.99 12.74 -15.37
N GLY A 282 -10.78 11.89 -14.35
CA GLY A 282 -11.74 11.64 -13.29
C GLY A 282 -11.98 12.84 -12.38
N HIS A 283 -13.15 12.89 -11.76
CA HIS A 283 -13.51 13.87 -10.75
C HIS A 283 -13.58 13.27 -9.36
N ILE A 284 -14.22 12.11 -9.22
CA ILE A 284 -14.45 11.43 -7.95
C ILE A 284 -13.88 10.03 -8.03
N LEU A 285 -13.14 9.60 -7.01
CA LEU A 285 -12.77 8.21 -6.85
C LEU A 285 -13.54 7.61 -5.68
N VAL A 286 -14.17 6.44 -5.91
CA VAL A 286 -14.88 5.72 -4.84
C VAL A 286 -14.16 4.39 -4.57
N LEU A 287 -13.82 4.17 -3.29
CA LEU A 287 -13.25 2.90 -2.80
C LEU A 287 -14.14 2.35 -1.67
N PRO A 288 -15.21 1.60 -1.99
CA PRO A 288 -16.21 1.15 -1.02
C PRO A 288 -15.81 -0.17 -0.32
N SER A 289 -14.53 -0.31 0.03
CA SER A 289 -13.94 -1.55 0.53
C SER A 289 -14.57 -2.01 1.85
N ARG A 290 -14.95 -3.29 1.92
CA ARG A 290 -15.42 -3.97 3.15
C ARG A 290 -14.27 -4.39 4.04
N HIS A 291 -13.06 -4.36 3.52
CA HIS A 291 -11.85 -4.75 4.24
C HIS A 291 -10.95 -3.57 4.51
N SER A 292 -10.32 -3.58 5.67
CA SER A 292 -9.38 -2.53 6.06
C SER A 292 -8.17 -2.47 5.13
N GLU A 293 -7.90 -1.29 4.65
CA GLU A 293 -6.71 -0.97 3.87
C GLU A 293 -5.59 -0.47 4.79
N GLY A 294 -4.37 -0.92 4.57
CA GLY A 294 -3.20 -0.40 5.29
C GLY A 294 -2.88 1.02 4.82
N TRP A 295 -2.31 1.16 3.61
CA TRP A 295 -2.19 2.44 2.89
C TRP A 295 -2.91 2.28 1.55
N PRO A 296 -4.07 2.89 1.37
CA PRO A 296 -4.82 2.76 0.13
C PRO A 296 -4.18 3.63 -0.96
N LYS A 297 -3.22 3.06 -1.68
CA LYS A 297 -2.41 3.75 -2.70
C LYS A 297 -3.29 4.44 -3.75
N VAL A 298 -4.35 3.75 -4.17
CA VAL A 298 -5.31 4.27 -5.15
C VAL A 298 -5.96 5.59 -4.71
N LEU A 299 -6.23 5.77 -3.43
CA LEU A 299 -6.75 7.03 -2.91
C LEU A 299 -5.68 8.14 -2.99
N ALA A 300 -4.45 7.85 -2.54
CA ALA A 300 -3.35 8.82 -2.59
C ALA A 300 -3.00 9.24 -4.03
N GLU A 301 -3.01 8.29 -4.96
CA GLU A 301 -2.78 8.52 -6.39
C GLU A 301 -3.88 9.39 -7.01
N ALA A 302 -5.15 9.07 -6.76
CA ALA A 302 -6.29 9.87 -7.22
C ALA A 302 -6.28 11.28 -6.62
N MET A 303 -6.06 11.40 -5.32
CA MET A 303 -5.94 12.68 -4.63
C MET A 303 -4.81 13.54 -5.22
N CYS A 304 -3.68 12.94 -5.59
CA CYS A 304 -2.56 13.64 -6.22
C CYS A 304 -2.98 14.33 -7.53
N HIS A 305 -3.95 13.74 -8.27
CA HIS A 305 -4.53 14.28 -9.49
C HIS A 305 -5.74 15.21 -9.24
N GLY A 306 -6.06 15.51 -7.99
CA GLY A 306 -7.18 16.36 -7.62
C GLY A 306 -8.55 15.70 -7.65
N LEU A 307 -8.64 14.37 -7.67
CA LEU A 307 -9.92 13.71 -7.48
C LEU A 307 -10.36 13.82 -6.02
N VAL A 308 -11.65 14.02 -5.81
CA VAL A 308 -12.23 13.91 -4.47
C VAL A 308 -12.52 12.44 -4.19
N CYS A 309 -11.98 11.94 -3.09
CA CYS A 309 -12.13 10.53 -2.73
C CYS A 309 -13.28 10.32 -1.74
N ILE A 310 -14.09 9.27 -1.99
CA ILE A 310 -15.11 8.76 -1.07
C ILE A 310 -14.75 7.32 -0.75
N SER A 311 -14.72 6.95 0.53
CA SER A 311 -14.39 5.58 0.92
C SER A 311 -15.07 5.19 2.23
N THR A 312 -14.98 3.93 2.62
CA THR A 312 -15.53 3.43 3.87
C THR A 312 -14.75 3.94 5.09
N ASP A 313 -15.42 4.12 6.23
CA ASP A 313 -14.87 4.60 7.51
C ASP A 313 -14.05 3.52 8.24
N HIS A 314 -13.14 2.86 7.52
CA HIS A 314 -12.46 1.67 7.98
C HIS A 314 -10.92 1.82 7.97
N GLY A 315 -10.27 1.30 9.01
CA GLY A 315 -8.81 1.30 9.10
C GLY A 315 -8.18 2.69 9.12
N LEU A 316 -7.28 2.97 8.19
CA LEU A 316 -6.58 4.25 8.06
C LEU A 316 -7.40 5.32 7.33
N ILE A 317 -8.45 4.95 6.62
CA ILE A 317 -9.17 5.82 5.70
C ILE A 317 -9.75 7.08 6.37
N PRO A 318 -10.37 7.01 7.57
CA PRO A 318 -10.86 8.22 8.24
C PRO A 318 -9.78 9.25 8.53
N TRP A 319 -8.57 8.82 8.90
CA TRP A 319 -7.43 9.72 9.08
C TRP A 319 -6.97 10.31 7.74
N LEU A 320 -6.85 9.47 6.72
CA LEU A 320 -6.37 9.88 5.40
C LEU A 320 -7.30 10.89 4.73
N LEU A 321 -8.63 10.68 4.78
CA LEU A 321 -9.62 11.52 4.12
C LEU A 321 -10.12 12.70 4.98
N ARG A 322 -9.68 12.82 6.22
CA ARG A 322 -10.07 13.93 7.10
C ARG A 322 -9.86 15.27 6.42
N GLU A 323 -10.94 16.04 6.23
CA GLU A 323 -10.97 17.36 5.54
C GLU A 323 -10.57 17.34 4.05
N LYS A 324 -10.30 16.17 3.47
CA LYS A 324 -9.79 15.99 2.10
C LYS A 324 -10.72 15.13 1.22
N GLY A 325 -11.70 14.48 1.82
CA GLY A 325 -12.64 13.61 1.14
C GLY A 325 -13.83 13.30 2.04
N SER A 326 -14.53 12.21 1.76
CA SER A 326 -15.68 11.77 2.56
C SER A 326 -15.56 10.30 2.93
N VAL A 327 -16.08 9.96 4.10
CA VAL A 327 -16.17 8.57 4.57
C VAL A 327 -17.62 8.21 4.90
N PHE A 328 -17.96 6.94 4.70
CA PHE A 328 -19.28 6.40 5.01
C PHE A 328 -19.15 5.00 5.65
N PRO A 329 -20.14 4.54 6.45
CA PRO A 329 -20.11 3.21 7.05
C PRO A 329 -20.02 2.10 6.00
N VAL A 330 -19.36 0.99 6.36
CA VAL A 330 -19.29 -0.20 5.50
C VAL A 330 -20.70 -0.68 5.15
N ASP A 331 -20.94 -0.99 3.88
CA ASP A 331 -22.21 -1.44 3.30
C ASP A 331 -23.37 -0.41 3.36
N ASP A 332 -23.10 0.86 3.71
CA ASP A 332 -24.10 1.92 3.72
C ASP A 332 -24.30 2.53 2.32
N ILE A 333 -25.22 1.94 1.55
CA ILE A 333 -25.59 2.39 0.19
C ILE A 333 -26.16 3.81 0.22
N ALA A 334 -27.02 4.12 1.18
CA ALA A 334 -27.68 5.43 1.27
C ALA A 334 -26.69 6.54 1.64
N GLY A 335 -25.77 6.27 2.57
CA GLY A 335 -24.69 7.18 2.94
C GLY A 335 -23.77 7.47 1.76
N LEU A 336 -23.37 6.45 0.99
CA LEU A 336 -22.56 6.66 -0.22
C LEU A 336 -23.30 7.49 -1.27
N ALA A 337 -24.60 7.21 -1.52
CA ALA A 337 -25.43 7.98 -2.44
C ALA A 337 -25.54 9.45 -2.01
N CYS A 338 -25.69 9.71 -0.69
CA CYS A 338 -25.72 11.04 -0.13
C CYS A 338 -24.41 11.80 -0.41
N HIS A 339 -23.26 11.21 -0.15
CA HIS A 339 -21.96 11.84 -0.42
C HIS A 339 -21.72 12.13 -1.90
N LEU A 340 -22.11 11.20 -2.80
CA LEU A 340 -22.04 11.41 -4.25
C LEU A 340 -22.93 12.57 -4.70
N ARG A 341 -24.18 12.60 -4.26
CA ARG A 341 -25.14 13.68 -4.52
C ARG A 341 -24.60 15.04 -4.09
N ASP A 342 -24.12 15.12 -2.86
CA ASP A 342 -23.59 16.35 -2.28
C ASP A 342 -22.42 16.91 -3.09
N LEU A 343 -21.49 16.05 -3.53
CA LEU A 343 -20.37 16.49 -4.34
C LEU A 343 -20.79 16.91 -5.76
N ILE A 344 -21.74 16.20 -6.38
CA ILE A 344 -22.20 16.51 -7.74
C ILE A 344 -23.01 17.81 -7.76
N ARG A 345 -23.77 18.11 -6.70
CA ARG A 345 -24.61 19.32 -6.60
C ARG A 345 -23.87 20.56 -6.10
N ASP A 346 -22.72 20.40 -5.47
CA ASP A 346 -21.94 21.49 -4.88
C ASP A 346 -20.52 21.57 -5.48
N PRO A 347 -20.35 22.28 -6.62
CA PRO A 347 -19.05 22.48 -7.25
C PRO A 347 -18.04 23.20 -6.34
N VAL A 348 -18.49 24.09 -5.46
CA VAL A 348 -17.63 24.85 -4.54
C VAL A 348 -17.02 23.89 -3.49
N LYS A 349 -17.85 23.03 -2.90
CA LYS A 349 -17.39 21.96 -1.99
C LYS A 349 -16.42 21.01 -2.70
N TYR A 350 -16.74 20.62 -3.94
CA TYR A 350 -15.89 19.76 -4.75
C TYR A 350 -14.51 20.39 -4.97
N GLU A 351 -14.44 21.65 -5.47
CA GLU A 351 -13.17 22.32 -5.73
C GLU A 351 -12.32 22.51 -4.48
N ARG A 352 -12.94 22.87 -3.35
CA ARG A 352 -12.22 22.98 -2.07
C ARG A 352 -11.58 21.65 -1.67
N LEU A 353 -12.33 20.55 -1.71
CA LEU A 353 -11.83 19.22 -1.35
C LEU A 353 -10.76 18.74 -2.35
N SER A 354 -10.97 18.97 -3.65
CA SER A 354 -10.01 18.64 -4.71
C SER A 354 -8.65 19.33 -4.47
N ARG A 355 -8.64 20.63 -4.19
CA ARG A 355 -7.40 21.38 -3.90
C ARG A 355 -6.73 20.91 -2.62
N THR A 356 -7.50 20.69 -1.54
CA THR A 356 -6.96 20.25 -0.25
C THR A 356 -6.37 18.84 -0.35
N SER A 357 -7.05 17.92 -1.04
CA SER A 357 -6.58 16.55 -1.24
C SER A 357 -5.32 16.49 -2.09
N ALA A 358 -5.28 17.27 -3.18
CA ALA A 358 -4.11 17.33 -4.07
C ALA A 358 -2.89 17.91 -3.36
N ALA A 359 -3.07 19.04 -2.65
CA ALA A 359 -1.99 19.67 -1.89
C ALA A 359 -1.36 18.68 -0.89
N TRP A 360 -2.17 17.87 -0.20
CA TRP A 360 -1.68 16.87 0.73
C TRP A 360 -0.98 15.71 0.02
N ALA A 361 -1.59 15.12 -1.02
CA ALA A 361 -1.08 13.92 -1.67
C ALA A 361 0.22 14.17 -2.46
N GLN A 362 0.42 15.37 -2.98
CA GLN A 362 1.60 15.76 -3.76
C GLN A 362 2.90 15.82 -2.94
N HIS A 363 2.84 15.69 -1.61
CA HIS A 363 4.03 15.54 -0.77
C HIS A 363 4.63 14.12 -0.81
N TYR A 364 3.92 13.13 -1.35
CA TYR A 364 4.29 11.72 -1.26
C TYR A 364 4.73 11.17 -2.63
N SER A 365 6.03 11.20 -2.90
CA SER A 365 6.65 10.54 -4.05
C SER A 365 7.56 9.39 -3.62
N ILE A 366 7.99 8.57 -4.59
CA ILE A 366 8.98 7.49 -4.37
C ILE A 366 10.31 8.08 -3.88
N GLU A 367 10.77 9.17 -4.51
CA GLU A 367 11.99 9.86 -4.11
C GLU A 367 11.84 10.49 -2.71
N GLY A 368 10.68 11.10 -2.42
CA GLY A 368 10.36 11.60 -1.08
C GLY A 368 10.33 10.49 -0.02
N LEU A 369 9.85 9.30 -0.37
CA LEU A 369 9.90 8.12 0.51
C LEU A 369 11.34 7.71 0.82
N ARG A 370 12.20 7.66 -0.22
CA ARG A 370 13.63 7.36 -0.07
C ARG A 370 14.31 8.37 0.85
N ASP A 371 14.12 9.66 0.58
CA ASP A 371 14.77 10.75 1.33
C ASP A 371 14.29 10.77 2.80
N ALA A 372 12.99 10.51 3.03
CA ALA A 372 12.44 10.40 4.37
C ALA A 372 13.01 9.19 5.14
N LEU A 373 13.17 8.03 4.49
CA LEU A 373 13.82 6.85 5.08
C LEU A 373 15.28 7.14 5.41
N GLN A 374 16.02 7.74 4.49
CA GLN A 374 17.42 8.10 4.68
C GLN A 374 17.58 9.03 5.90
N HIS A 375 16.77 10.09 5.97
CA HIS A 375 16.81 11.04 7.09
C HIS A 375 16.48 10.35 8.42
N LEU A 376 15.39 9.57 8.45
CA LEU A 376 14.92 8.87 9.67
C LEU A 376 15.99 7.92 10.21
N LEU A 377 16.55 7.07 9.34
CA LEU A 377 17.51 6.04 9.73
C LEU A 377 18.87 6.66 10.09
N SER A 378 19.35 7.66 9.33
CA SER A 378 20.60 8.35 9.64
C SER A 378 20.55 9.03 11.02
N LYS A 379 19.42 9.67 11.34
CA LYS A 379 19.19 10.28 12.65
C LYS A 379 19.10 9.24 13.77
N LYS A 380 18.39 8.12 13.54
CA LYS A 380 18.18 7.11 14.59
C LYS A 380 19.41 6.25 14.85
N TRP A 381 20.17 5.96 13.81
CA TRP A 381 21.35 5.11 13.89
C TRP A 381 22.66 5.91 14.06
N GLU A 382 22.56 7.25 14.15
CA GLU A 382 23.70 8.16 14.30
C GLU A 382 24.81 7.90 13.27
N THR A 383 24.40 7.58 12.02
CA THR A 383 25.29 7.21 10.94
C THR A 383 24.87 7.91 9.64
N VAL A 384 25.82 8.09 8.73
CA VAL A 384 25.54 8.64 7.41
C VAL A 384 25.24 7.48 6.46
N LEU A 385 23.98 7.35 6.03
CA LEU A 385 23.61 6.47 4.93
C LEU A 385 23.91 7.22 3.63
N THR A 386 24.91 6.76 2.89
CA THR A 386 25.26 7.32 1.57
C THR A 386 24.50 6.55 0.51
N SER A 387 23.73 7.26 -0.34
CA SER A 387 23.11 6.62 -1.50
C SER A 387 24.18 5.96 -2.36
N SER A 388 23.95 4.70 -2.72
CA SER A 388 24.86 3.92 -3.56
C SER A 388 24.81 4.32 -5.04
N PHE A 389 23.84 5.17 -5.42
CA PHE A 389 23.72 5.68 -6.79
C PHE A 389 23.79 7.20 -6.79
N SER A 390 24.80 7.75 -7.49
CA SER A 390 24.85 9.17 -7.85
C SER A 390 23.60 9.52 -8.67
N ARG A 391 23.07 10.71 -8.44
CA ARG A 391 21.98 11.27 -9.25
C ARG A 391 22.44 11.36 -10.70
N ASP A 392 22.15 10.36 -11.52
CA ASP A 392 22.15 10.58 -12.97
C ASP A 392 20.92 11.45 -13.28
N THR A 393 21.18 12.76 -13.27
CA THR A 393 20.30 13.78 -13.84
C THR A 393 20.51 13.81 -15.35
N SER A 394 20.04 12.82 -16.08
CA SER A 394 19.92 12.95 -17.54
C SER A 394 18.93 11.92 -18.10
N SER A 395 17.84 12.45 -18.54
CA SER A 395 16.85 12.17 -19.57
C SER A 395 15.42 11.99 -19.09
#